data_85cec0a39d8f766afddf44586d51f70f
#
_entry.id   85cec0a39d8f766afddf44586d51f70f
#
_cell.length_a   1.000
_cell.length_b   1.000
_cell.length_c   1.000
_cell.angle_alpha   90.00
_cell.angle_beta   90.00
_cell.angle_gamma   90.00
#
_symmetry.space_group_name_H-M   'P 1'
#
loop_
_entity.id
_entity.type
_entity.pdbx_description
1 polymer ?
#
loop_
_entity_poly.entity_id
_entity_poly.type
_entity_poly.pdbx_seq_one_letter_code
_entity_poly.pdbx_strand_id
1 'polypeptide(L)'
;NEWISPSENRFDVVLTDSLYSNFINTGFKTYLYFLNEGKKSGEYSGADDILLAITNTQNRYGSEVMLTKNKVDAEILYNKYDIFKALFSWYLYASTILFIALIIQIFNRNKLINGLISISKFSIYILFFIHAIGLIARWYISGHAPWSDGYESMIYVAWATMLFGIYFGKKSELTLASTTFVTSMILMIAHWSWMDPAIANLVPVLDSYWLMIDVAVIVGSYGPFTISMILGVV
;
A
#
# COMPACT_ATOMS: atom_id res chain seq x y z
N ASN A 1 7.55 23.55 -13.79
CA ASN A 1 6.21 23.17 -14.23
C ASN A 1 5.40 22.85 -12.96
N GLU A 2 4.59 23.82 -12.50
CA GLU A 2 3.64 23.57 -11.40
C GLU A 2 2.34 23.02 -11.99
N TRP A 3 1.85 21.94 -11.43
CA TRP A 3 0.51 21.45 -11.70
C TRP A 3 -0.51 22.36 -11.05
N ILE A 4 -1.41 22.94 -11.85
CA ILE A 4 -2.49 23.80 -11.36
C ILE A 4 -3.79 23.02 -11.41
N SER A 5 -4.47 22.91 -10.26
CA SER A 5 -5.81 22.34 -10.20
C SER A 5 -6.81 23.22 -10.98
N PRO A 6 -7.77 22.65 -11.70
CA PRO A 6 -8.81 23.42 -12.39
C PRO A 6 -9.65 24.33 -11.49
N SER A 7 -9.61 24.07 -10.16
CA SER A 7 -10.27 24.90 -9.14
C SER A 7 -9.41 26.04 -8.59
N GLU A 8 -8.08 26.02 -8.83
CA GLU A 8 -7.18 27.08 -8.40
C GLU A 8 -7.10 28.20 -9.46
N ASN A 9 -7.81 29.28 -9.22
CA ASN A 9 -7.67 30.52 -10.00
C ASN A 9 -6.37 31.25 -9.61
N ARG A 10 -5.20 30.67 -9.87
CA ARG A 10 -3.92 31.38 -9.77
C ARG A 10 -3.68 32.10 -11.12
N PHE A 11 -4.08 33.37 -11.18
CA PHE A 11 -3.88 34.23 -12.35
C PHE A 11 -2.40 34.63 -12.58
N ASP A 12 -1.48 34.18 -11.74
CA ASP A 12 -0.08 34.63 -11.75
C ASP A 12 0.86 33.76 -12.60
N VAL A 13 0.41 32.63 -13.11
CA VAL A 13 1.21 31.83 -14.04
C VAL A 13 0.99 32.35 -15.46
N VAL A 14 1.96 33.09 -15.97
CA VAL A 14 2.01 33.50 -17.38
C VAL A 14 2.28 32.25 -18.21
N LEU A 15 1.21 31.60 -18.65
CA LEU A 15 1.28 30.51 -19.61
C LEU A 15 1.63 31.12 -20.98
N THR A 16 2.76 30.70 -21.53
CA THR A 16 3.28 31.20 -22.83
C THR A 16 2.38 30.79 -24.01
N ASP A 17 1.49 29.82 -23.83
CA ASP A 17 0.53 29.35 -24.82
C ASP A 17 -0.91 29.76 -24.42
N SER A 18 -1.48 30.71 -25.18
CA SER A 18 -2.83 31.21 -24.92
C SER A 18 -3.93 30.15 -25.12
N LEU A 19 -3.71 29.18 -26.00
CA LEU A 19 -4.63 28.06 -26.24
C LEU A 19 -4.65 27.11 -25.03
N TYR A 20 -3.47 26.80 -24.48
CA TYR A 20 -3.35 25.98 -23.29
C TYR A 20 -3.97 26.64 -22.06
N SER A 21 -3.71 27.94 -21.87
CA SER A 21 -4.31 28.72 -20.77
C SER A 21 -5.84 28.73 -20.87
N ASN A 22 -6.39 28.97 -22.06
CA ASN A 22 -7.82 28.97 -22.26
C ASN A 22 -8.45 27.60 -22.05
N PHE A 23 -7.78 26.54 -22.51
CA PHE A 23 -8.25 25.16 -22.31
C PHE A 23 -8.26 24.74 -20.84
N ILE A 24 -7.23 25.07 -20.04
CA ILE A 24 -7.22 24.80 -18.59
C ILE A 24 -8.39 25.49 -17.88
N ASN A 25 -8.67 26.72 -18.24
CA ASN A 25 -9.74 27.50 -17.60
C ASN A 25 -11.17 27.05 -17.99
N THR A 26 -11.33 26.50 -19.17
CA THR A 26 -12.67 26.19 -19.72
C THR A 26 -12.94 24.70 -19.92
N GLY A 27 -11.91 23.87 -20.16
CA GLY A 27 -12.07 22.48 -20.57
C GLY A 27 -12.87 21.63 -19.59
N PHE A 28 -12.57 21.73 -18.29
CA PHE A 28 -13.32 20.98 -17.28
C PHE A 28 -14.77 21.45 -17.13
N LYS A 29 -15.02 22.76 -17.21
CA LYS A 29 -16.38 23.31 -17.17
C LYS A 29 -17.18 22.85 -18.38
N THR A 30 -16.55 22.83 -19.55
CA THR A 30 -17.15 22.35 -20.80
C THR A 30 -17.45 20.85 -20.74
N TYR A 31 -16.55 20.05 -20.19
CA TYR A 31 -16.80 18.63 -19.93
C TYR A 31 -18.03 18.41 -19.06
N LEU A 32 -18.13 19.10 -17.93
CA LEU A 32 -19.28 18.99 -17.03
C LEU A 32 -20.59 19.42 -17.69
N TYR A 33 -20.53 20.43 -18.54
CA TYR A 33 -21.69 20.87 -19.32
C TYR A 33 -22.19 19.76 -20.26
N PHE A 34 -21.31 19.19 -21.09
CA PHE A 34 -21.68 18.11 -22.00
C PHE A 34 -22.07 16.81 -21.27
N LEU A 35 -21.47 16.52 -20.12
CA LEU A 35 -21.86 15.40 -19.28
C LEU A 35 -23.30 15.54 -18.77
N ASN A 36 -23.69 16.76 -18.36
CA ASN A 36 -25.05 17.06 -17.92
C ASN A 36 -26.07 17.00 -19.06
N GLU A 37 -25.69 17.48 -20.25
CA GLU A 37 -26.51 17.34 -21.46
C GLU A 37 -26.66 15.88 -21.87
N GLY A 38 -25.60 15.09 -21.84
CA GLY A 38 -25.60 13.65 -22.10
C GLY A 38 -26.52 12.88 -21.15
N LYS A 39 -26.57 13.30 -19.89
CA LYS A 39 -27.49 12.71 -18.89
C LYS A 39 -28.95 12.94 -19.25
N LYS A 40 -29.29 14.03 -19.97
CA LYS A 40 -30.66 14.35 -20.37
C LYS A 40 -31.03 13.71 -21.70
N SER A 41 -30.10 13.70 -22.67
CA SER A 41 -30.31 13.22 -24.04
C SER A 41 -30.00 11.72 -24.22
N GLY A 42 -29.21 11.14 -23.37
CA GLY A 42 -28.65 9.78 -23.51
C GLY A 42 -27.44 9.70 -24.44
N GLU A 43 -26.96 10.83 -24.98
CA GLU A 43 -25.82 10.90 -25.90
C GLU A 43 -24.65 11.62 -25.27
N TYR A 44 -23.52 10.93 -25.16
CA TYR A 44 -22.31 11.40 -24.47
C TYR A 44 -21.15 11.78 -25.39
N SER A 45 -21.38 11.81 -26.72
CA SER A 45 -20.33 12.09 -27.72
C SER A 45 -19.60 13.40 -27.46
N GLY A 46 -20.31 14.48 -27.10
CA GLY A 46 -19.67 15.75 -26.76
C GLY A 46 -18.80 15.70 -25.49
N ALA A 47 -19.18 14.90 -24.49
CA ALA A 47 -18.37 14.70 -23.30
C ALA A 47 -17.11 13.89 -23.62
N ASP A 48 -17.24 12.85 -24.44
CA ASP A 48 -16.12 12.01 -24.88
C ASP A 48 -15.10 12.80 -25.71
N ASP A 49 -15.55 13.70 -26.60
CA ASP A 49 -14.68 14.59 -27.37
C ASP A 49 -13.85 15.51 -26.46
N ILE A 50 -14.47 16.10 -25.44
CA ILE A 50 -13.76 16.95 -24.48
C ILE A 50 -12.80 16.12 -23.62
N LEU A 51 -13.17 14.91 -23.21
CA LEU A 51 -12.29 14.01 -22.47
C LEU A 51 -11.06 13.62 -23.31
N LEU A 52 -11.26 13.36 -24.60
CA LEU A 52 -10.16 13.10 -25.52
C LEU A 52 -9.25 14.34 -25.67
N ALA A 53 -9.83 15.54 -25.76
CA ALA A 53 -9.07 16.79 -25.81
C ALA A 53 -8.25 17.03 -24.52
N ILE A 54 -8.81 16.72 -23.34
CA ILE A 54 -8.10 16.77 -22.05
C ILE A 54 -6.91 15.80 -22.08
N THR A 55 -7.14 14.55 -22.48
CA THR A 55 -6.10 13.52 -22.58
C THR A 55 -4.99 13.92 -23.54
N ASN A 56 -5.34 14.46 -24.71
CA ASN A 56 -4.36 14.93 -25.69
C ASN A 56 -3.54 16.11 -25.16
N THR A 57 -4.17 17.01 -24.42
CA THR A 57 -3.49 18.15 -23.79
C THR A 57 -2.53 17.69 -22.71
N GLN A 58 -2.95 16.75 -21.87
CA GLN A 58 -2.07 16.12 -20.85
C GLN A 58 -0.86 15.42 -21.50
N ASN A 59 -1.08 14.65 -22.57
CA ASN A 59 -0.01 14.00 -23.31
C ASN A 59 0.98 14.99 -23.94
N ARG A 60 0.48 16.14 -24.43
CA ARG A 60 1.32 17.16 -25.09
C ARG A 60 2.17 17.95 -24.11
N TYR A 61 1.61 18.36 -22.99
CA TYR A 61 2.26 19.29 -22.05
C TYR A 61 2.77 18.62 -20.78
N GLY A 62 2.27 17.42 -20.45
CA GLY A 62 2.60 16.68 -19.24
C GLY A 62 3.29 15.34 -19.49
N SER A 63 3.79 15.05 -20.70
CA SER A 63 4.36 13.75 -21.06
C SER A 63 5.52 13.30 -20.14
N GLU A 64 6.29 14.24 -19.60
CA GLU A 64 7.42 13.94 -18.70
C GLU A 64 6.99 13.51 -17.29
N VAL A 65 5.79 13.91 -16.87
CA VAL A 65 5.28 13.64 -15.50
C VAL A 65 4.12 12.65 -15.50
N MET A 66 3.59 12.29 -16.66
CA MET A 66 2.53 11.28 -16.75
C MET A 66 3.05 9.89 -16.40
N LEU A 67 2.33 9.23 -15.52
CA LEU A 67 2.58 7.82 -15.21
C LEU A 67 2.32 6.93 -16.42
N THR A 68 3.13 5.90 -16.59
CA THR A 68 2.89 4.90 -17.63
C THR A 68 1.58 4.15 -17.34
N LYS A 69 0.85 3.78 -18.39
CA LYS A 69 -0.40 3.02 -18.27
C LYS A 69 -0.24 1.78 -17.37
N ASN A 70 0.89 1.09 -17.46
CA ASN A 70 1.15 -0.10 -16.63
C ASN A 70 1.19 0.22 -15.13
N LYS A 71 1.73 1.39 -14.74
CA LYS A 71 1.73 1.83 -13.34
C LYS A 71 0.33 2.18 -12.86
N VAL A 72 -0.45 2.85 -13.70
CA VAL A 72 -1.85 3.19 -13.39
C VAL A 72 -2.69 1.92 -13.23
N ASP A 73 -2.58 0.97 -14.14
CA ASP A 73 -3.29 -0.31 -14.07
C ASP A 73 -2.88 -1.12 -12.83
N ALA A 74 -1.58 -1.10 -12.48
CA ALA A 74 -1.06 -1.74 -11.27
C ALA A 74 -1.61 -1.09 -10.01
N GLU A 75 -1.71 0.23 -9.96
CA GLU A 75 -2.28 0.98 -8.83
C GLU A 75 -3.78 0.70 -8.66
N ILE A 76 -4.54 0.68 -9.74
CA ILE A 76 -5.97 0.30 -9.72
C ILE A 76 -6.13 -1.11 -9.15
N LEU A 77 -5.30 -2.06 -9.59
CA LEU A 77 -5.33 -3.43 -9.11
C LEU A 77 -4.94 -3.52 -7.62
N TYR A 78 -3.88 -2.81 -7.23
CA TYR A 78 -3.41 -2.73 -5.85
C TYR A 78 -4.48 -2.19 -4.90
N ASN A 79 -5.13 -1.07 -5.26
CA ASN A 79 -6.19 -0.46 -4.48
C ASN A 79 -7.45 -1.33 -4.43
N LYS A 80 -7.76 -2.06 -5.51
CA LYS A 80 -8.91 -2.98 -5.56
C LYS A 80 -8.77 -4.14 -4.57
N TYR A 81 -7.57 -4.70 -4.42
CA TYR A 81 -7.35 -5.86 -3.54
C TYR A 81 -7.09 -5.50 -2.09
N ASP A 82 -6.65 -4.28 -1.80
CA ASP A 82 -6.31 -3.81 -0.44
C ASP A 82 -5.54 -4.87 0.37
N ILE A 83 -4.39 -5.27 -0.18
CA ILE A 83 -3.62 -6.46 0.24
C ILE A 83 -3.32 -6.43 1.74
N PHE A 84 -2.92 -5.28 2.30
CA PHE A 84 -2.50 -5.19 3.69
C PHE A 84 -3.66 -5.31 4.68
N LYS A 85 -4.86 -4.86 4.29
CA LYS A 85 -6.08 -5.06 5.06
C LYS A 85 -6.50 -6.53 5.08
N ALA A 86 -6.38 -7.20 3.96
CA ALA A 86 -6.63 -8.63 3.89
C ALA A 86 -5.60 -9.40 4.75
N LEU A 87 -4.31 -9.04 4.66
CA LEU A 87 -3.23 -9.66 5.43
C LEU A 87 -3.41 -9.51 6.94
N PHE A 88 -3.88 -8.35 7.44
CA PHE A 88 -4.23 -8.20 8.85
C PHE A 88 -5.14 -9.33 9.33
N SER A 89 -6.25 -9.53 8.65
CA SER A 89 -7.24 -10.54 9.02
C SER A 89 -6.69 -11.97 8.90
N TRP A 90 -5.98 -12.27 7.83
CA TRP A 90 -5.41 -13.59 7.60
C TRP A 90 -4.30 -13.95 8.60
N TYR A 91 -3.43 -13.02 8.94
CA TYR A 91 -2.43 -13.23 10.00
C TYR A 91 -3.08 -13.45 11.37
N LEU A 92 -4.16 -12.68 11.68
CA LEU A 92 -4.91 -12.85 12.92
C LEU A 92 -5.53 -14.25 13.01
N TYR A 93 -6.19 -14.71 11.96
CA TYR A 93 -6.77 -16.06 11.95
C TYR A 93 -5.69 -17.15 12.04
N ALA A 94 -4.63 -17.05 11.24
CA ALA A 94 -3.56 -18.03 11.24
C ALA A 94 -2.85 -18.14 12.61
N SER A 95 -2.57 -17.00 13.26
CA SER A 95 -1.96 -16.97 14.58
C SER A 95 -2.88 -17.54 15.65
N THR A 96 -4.17 -17.16 15.64
CA THR A 96 -5.14 -17.64 16.64
C THR A 96 -5.34 -19.15 16.52
N ILE A 97 -5.49 -19.67 15.30
CA ILE A 97 -5.60 -21.11 15.06
C ILE A 97 -4.34 -21.84 15.54
N LEU A 98 -3.16 -21.30 15.23
CA LEU A 98 -1.89 -21.87 15.66
C LEU A 98 -1.77 -21.86 17.18
N PHE A 99 -2.11 -20.78 17.88
CA PHE A 99 -2.12 -20.69 19.34
C PHE A 99 -3.03 -21.74 19.97
N ILE A 100 -4.28 -21.83 19.51
CA ILE A 100 -5.25 -22.79 20.03
C ILE A 100 -4.75 -24.23 19.80
N ALA A 101 -4.21 -24.51 18.61
CA ALA A 101 -3.67 -25.83 18.29
C ALA A 101 -2.49 -26.21 19.19
N LEU A 102 -1.58 -25.25 19.50
CA LEU A 102 -0.45 -25.48 20.41
C LEU A 102 -0.93 -25.74 21.86
N ILE A 103 -1.92 -25.01 22.34
CA ILE A 103 -2.51 -25.24 23.67
C ILE A 103 -3.13 -26.65 23.75
N ILE A 104 -3.92 -27.02 22.73
CA ILE A 104 -4.55 -28.35 22.69
C ILE A 104 -3.47 -29.45 22.62
N GLN A 105 -2.37 -29.23 21.90
CA GLN A 105 -1.25 -30.18 21.76
C GLN A 105 -0.59 -30.51 23.12
N ILE A 106 -0.61 -29.57 24.07
CA ILE A 106 -0.09 -29.81 25.42
C ILE A 106 -0.90 -30.91 26.12
N PHE A 107 -2.23 -30.90 25.94
CA PHE A 107 -3.14 -31.86 26.62
C PHE A 107 -3.36 -33.14 25.81
N ASN A 108 -3.38 -33.04 24.49
CA ASN A 108 -3.71 -34.15 23.60
C ASN A 108 -2.90 -34.09 22.29
N ARG A 109 -1.87 -34.93 22.21
CA ARG A 109 -1.05 -35.11 21.01
C ARG A 109 -1.73 -36.04 20.02
N ASN A 110 -2.46 -35.47 19.06
CA ASN A 110 -3.17 -36.19 18.01
C ASN A 110 -2.60 -35.84 16.63
N LYS A 111 -2.67 -36.79 15.68
CA LYS A 111 -2.27 -36.54 14.27
C LYS A 111 -3.00 -35.39 13.63
N LEU A 112 -4.28 -35.18 13.96
CA LEU A 112 -5.08 -34.06 13.47
C LEU A 112 -4.52 -32.71 13.95
N ILE A 113 -4.14 -32.59 15.23
CA ILE A 113 -3.59 -31.37 15.81
C ILE A 113 -2.24 -31.04 15.18
N ASN A 114 -1.38 -32.04 15.03
CA ASN A 114 -0.09 -31.87 14.35
C ASN A 114 -0.27 -31.44 12.88
N GLY A 115 -1.27 -31.98 12.20
CA GLY A 115 -1.65 -31.56 10.86
C GLY A 115 -2.10 -30.10 10.81
N LEU A 116 -2.95 -29.69 11.77
CA LEU A 116 -3.44 -28.31 11.87
C LEU A 116 -2.29 -27.31 12.11
N ILE A 117 -1.36 -27.63 13.00
CA ILE A 117 -0.16 -26.86 13.26
C ILE A 117 0.67 -26.71 11.96
N SER A 118 0.89 -27.82 11.25
CA SER A 118 1.65 -27.80 10.00
C SER A 118 0.99 -26.95 8.92
N ILE A 119 -0.33 -27.04 8.76
CA ILE A 119 -1.10 -26.22 7.81
C ILE A 119 -1.02 -24.74 8.21
N SER A 120 -1.21 -24.41 9.49
CA SER A 120 -1.13 -23.03 9.97
C SER A 120 0.25 -22.42 9.73
N LYS A 121 1.32 -23.18 10.00
CA LYS A 121 2.71 -22.75 9.70
C LYS A 121 2.90 -22.49 8.20
N PHE A 122 2.44 -23.40 7.35
CA PHE A 122 2.53 -23.25 5.90
C PHE A 122 1.75 -22.03 5.41
N SER A 123 0.55 -21.79 5.95
CA SER A 123 -0.23 -20.60 5.64
C SER A 123 0.51 -19.31 6.03
N ILE A 124 1.14 -19.27 7.20
CA ILE A 124 1.94 -18.12 7.64
C ILE A 124 3.09 -17.83 6.66
N TYR A 125 3.78 -18.85 6.15
CA TYR A 125 4.82 -18.64 5.13
C TYR A 125 4.26 -18.06 3.84
N ILE A 126 3.11 -18.55 3.38
CA ILE A 126 2.44 -17.98 2.18
C ILE A 126 2.08 -16.51 2.42
N LEU A 127 1.49 -16.19 3.58
CA LEU A 127 1.13 -14.80 3.93
C LEU A 127 2.35 -13.88 3.98
N PHE A 128 3.49 -14.38 4.47
CA PHE A 128 4.75 -13.64 4.46
C PHE A 128 5.20 -13.29 3.02
N PHE A 129 5.09 -14.23 2.08
CA PHE A 129 5.41 -13.97 0.68
C PHE A 129 4.43 -13.01 0.02
N ILE A 130 3.13 -13.14 0.30
CA ILE A 130 2.12 -12.19 -0.19
C ILE A 130 2.39 -10.78 0.35
N HIS A 131 2.81 -10.67 1.61
CA HIS A 131 3.21 -9.40 2.22
C HIS A 131 4.40 -8.77 1.49
N ALA A 132 5.45 -9.55 1.20
CA ALA A 132 6.60 -9.10 0.40
C ALA A 132 6.17 -8.63 -1.01
N ILE A 133 5.28 -9.37 -1.67
CA ILE A 133 4.73 -8.98 -2.98
C ILE A 133 3.98 -7.64 -2.88
N GLY A 134 3.20 -7.44 -1.81
CA GLY A 134 2.52 -6.16 -1.54
C GLY A 134 3.48 -4.97 -1.41
N LEU A 135 4.59 -5.15 -0.69
CA LEU A 135 5.64 -4.13 -0.57
C LEU A 135 6.34 -3.85 -1.90
N ILE A 136 6.66 -4.89 -2.67
CA ILE A 136 7.27 -4.77 -4.00
C ILE A 136 6.32 -4.06 -4.97
N ALA A 137 5.04 -4.40 -4.95
CA ALA A 137 4.02 -3.75 -5.78
C ALA A 137 3.92 -2.25 -5.46
N ARG A 138 3.91 -1.90 -4.16
CA ARG A 138 3.91 -0.50 -3.72
C ARG A 138 5.16 0.24 -4.20
N TRP A 139 6.34 -0.36 -4.07
CA TRP A 139 7.59 0.18 -4.59
C TRP A 139 7.53 0.43 -6.10
N TYR A 140 7.02 -0.53 -6.87
CA TYR A 140 6.89 -0.40 -8.33
C TYR A 140 5.97 0.76 -8.72
N ILE A 141 4.85 0.93 -8.02
CA ILE A 141 3.86 1.97 -8.31
C ILE A 141 4.41 3.33 -7.93
N SER A 142 4.89 3.51 -6.69
CA SER A 142 5.38 4.77 -6.16
C SER A 142 6.69 5.23 -6.80
N GLY A 143 7.55 4.28 -7.21
CA GLY A 143 8.90 4.57 -7.72
C GLY A 143 9.94 4.83 -6.63
N HIS A 144 9.55 4.79 -5.35
CA HIS A 144 10.45 4.90 -4.20
C HIS A 144 10.23 3.73 -3.22
N ALA A 145 11.18 3.54 -2.29
CA ALA A 145 11.10 2.45 -1.35
C ALA A 145 9.94 2.63 -0.35
N PRO A 146 9.21 1.54 0.00
CA PRO A 146 7.97 1.58 0.74
C PRO A 146 8.18 1.71 2.26
N TRP A 147 8.88 2.75 2.70
CA TRP A 147 9.10 3.13 4.10
C TRP A 147 9.31 4.63 4.28
N SER A 148 8.74 5.43 3.37
CA SER A 148 8.92 6.88 3.34
C SER A 148 7.89 7.65 4.15
N ASP A 149 6.76 7.07 4.48
CA ASP A 149 5.72 7.66 5.32
C ASP A 149 5.35 6.76 6.52
N GLY A 150 4.44 7.23 7.37
CA GLY A 150 4.02 6.52 8.57
C GLY A 150 3.33 5.19 8.26
N TYR A 151 2.45 5.15 7.26
CA TYR A 151 1.77 3.94 6.84
C TYR A 151 2.75 2.92 6.26
N GLU A 152 3.61 3.36 5.34
CA GLU A 152 4.63 2.52 4.73
C GLU A 152 5.60 1.94 5.76
N SER A 153 6.04 2.77 6.70
CA SER A 153 6.90 2.33 7.80
C SER A 153 6.24 1.23 8.63
N MET A 154 4.94 1.37 8.93
CA MET A 154 4.22 0.36 9.72
C MET A 154 4.08 -0.97 8.98
N ILE A 155 3.71 -0.97 7.69
CA ILE A 155 3.63 -2.21 6.92
C ILE A 155 5.01 -2.85 6.74
N TYR A 156 6.07 -2.06 6.60
CA TYR A 156 7.44 -2.57 6.54
C TYR A 156 7.91 -3.17 7.88
N VAL A 157 7.63 -2.50 9.03
CA VAL A 157 7.89 -3.06 10.37
C VAL A 157 7.16 -4.38 10.57
N ALA A 158 5.90 -4.47 10.15
CA ALA A 158 5.12 -5.70 10.23
C ALA A 158 5.79 -6.84 9.44
N TRP A 159 6.26 -6.55 8.23
CA TRP A 159 7.00 -7.52 7.41
C TRP A 159 8.34 -7.92 8.05
N ALA A 160 9.13 -6.96 8.53
CA ALA A 160 10.40 -7.21 9.22
C ALA A 160 10.19 -8.04 10.50
N THR A 161 9.17 -7.72 11.30
CA THR A 161 8.78 -8.50 12.48
C THR A 161 8.50 -9.95 12.10
N MET A 162 7.75 -10.16 11.02
CA MET A 162 7.45 -11.53 10.55
C MET A 162 8.69 -12.25 10.02
N LEU A 163 9.60 -11.56 9.32
CA LEU A 163 10.87 -12.11 8.84
C LEU A 163 11.70 -12.68 9.99
N PHE A 164 11.91 -11.87 11.02
CA PHE A 164 12.64 -12.31 12.22
C PHE A 164 11.86 -13.36 13.02
N GLY A 165 10.53 -13.24 13.06
CA GLY A 165 9.65 -14.24 13.67
C GLY A 165 9.76 -15.61 13.02
N ILE A 166 9.85 -15.69 11.72
CA ILE A 166 10.11 -16.92 10.97
C ILE A 166 11.51 -17.47 11.30
N TYR A 167 12.51 -16.59 11.37
CA TYR A 167 13.89 -17.00 11.67
C TYR A 167 14.02 -17.61 13.07
N PHE A 168 13.52 -16.93 14.11
CA PHE A 168 13.55 -17.40 15.49
C PHE A 168 12.52 -18.49 15.79
N GLY A 169 11.37 -18.44 15.11
CA GLY A 169 10.29 -19.43 15.22
C GLY A 169 10.65 -20.84 14.75
N LYS A 170 11.79 -21.00 14.04
CA LYS A 170 12.33 -22.34 13.71
C LYS A 170 12.58 -23.19 14.94
N LYS A 171 12.88 -22.58 16.08
CA LYS A 171 13.17 -23.27 17.36
C LYS A 171 11.94 -23.35 18.26
N SER A 172 10.93 -22.53 18.07
CA SER A 172 9.74 -22.44 18.93
C SER A 172 8.51 -22.06 18.12
N GLU A 173 7.57 -22.99 18.06
CA GLU A 173 6.28 -22.73 17.37
C GLU A 173 5.45 -21.67 18.08
N LEU A 174 5.60 -21.55 19.40
CA LEU A 174 4.97 -20.50 20.20
C LEU A 174 5.50 -19.11 19.79
N THR A 175 6.81 -18.98 19.59
CA THR A 175 7.42 -17.74 19.08
C THR A 175 6.83 -17.35 17.73
N LEU A 176 6.67 -18.31 16.81
CA LEU A 176 6.06 -18.05 15.51
C LEU A 176 4.60 -17.56 15.65
N ALA A 177 3.80 -18.23 16.48
CA ALA A 177 2.42 -17.86 16.73
C ALA A 177 2.30 -16.44 17.33
N SER A 178 3.08 -16.15 18.37
CA SER A 178 3.12 -14.83 19.03
C SER A 178 3.54 -13.72 18.07
N THR A 179 4.59 -13.96 17.28
CA THR A 179 5.08 -12.99 16.31
C THR A 179 4.07 -12.73 15.22
N THR A 180 3.40 -13.78 14.72
CA THR A 180 2.34 -13.63 13.69
C THR A 180 1.16 -12.83 14.24
N PHE A 181 0.79 -13.03 15.50
CA PHE A 181 -0.25 -12.25 16.16
C PHE A 181 0.14 -10.77 16.26
N VAL A 182 1.36 -10.47 16.69
CA VAL A 182 1.83 -9.07 16.78
C VAL A 182 1.94 -8.44 15.40
N THR A 183 2.39 -9.16 14.38
CA THR A 183 2.38 -8.69 12.99
C THR A 183 0.97 -8.27 12.56
N SER A 184 -0.06 -9.06 12.92
CA SER A 184 -1.45 -8.68 12.64
C SER A 184 -1.85 -7.40 13.38
N MET A 185 -1.43 -7.23 14.63
CA MET A 185 -1.74 -6.00 15.40
C MET A 185 -1.07 -4.76 14.79
N ILE A 186 0.17 -4.87 14.32
CA ILE A 186 0.88 -3.78 13.64
C ILE A 186 0.12 -3.39 12.35
N LEU A 187 -0.31 -4.36 11.56
CA LEU A 187 -1.10 -4.11 10.36
C LEU A 187 -2.49 -3.52 10.68
N MET A 188 -3.10 -3.91 11.80
CA MET A 188 -4.33 -3.31 12.28
C MET A 188 -4.15 -1.83 12.58
N ILE A 189 -3.07 -1.46 13.27
CA ILE A 189 -2.74 -0.07 13.60
C ILE A 189 -2.49 0.73 12.32
N ALA A 190 -1.77 0.17 11.35
CA ALA A 190 -1.54 0.81 10.06
C ALA A 190 -2.85 1.11 9.30
N HIS A 191 -3.87 0.29 9.52
CA HIS A 191 -5.19 0.44 8.86
C HIS A 191 -6.18 1.32 9.64
N TRP A 192 -5.79 1.82 10.79
CA TRP A 192 -6.65 2.70 11.58
C TRP A 192 -6.83 4.05 10.87
N SER A 193 -7.98 4.69 11.06
CA SER A 193 -8.45 5.86 10.32
C SER A 193 -7.56 7.12 10.35
N TRP A 194 -6.48 7.11 11.09
CA TRP A 194 -5.49 8.20 11.20
C TRP A 194 -4.24 8.03 10.33
N MET A 195 -4.10 6.88 9.67
CA MET A 195 -3.03 6.67 8.67
C MET A 195 -3.63 6.62 7.27
N ASP A 196 -3.03 7.37 6.34
CA ASP A 196 -3.46 7.40 4.95
C ASP A 196 -2.74 6.30 4.16
N PRO A 197 -3.46 5.30 3.62
CA PRO A 197 -2.87 4.26 2.80
C PRO A 197 -2.53 4.71 1.38
N ALA A 198 -2.93 5.93 0.96
CA ALA A 198 -2.67 6.45 -0.37
C ALA A 198 -1.17 6.46 -0.69
N ILE A 199 -0.83 6.25 -1.96
CA ILE A 199 0.54 6.34 -2.44
C ILE A 199 0.83 7.81 -2.72
N ALA A 200 1.63 8.44 -1.86
CA ALA A 200 2.03 9.83 -2.00
C ALA A 200 3.39 9.96 -2.71
N ASN A 201 3.65 11.14 -3.25
CA ASN A 201 4.97 11.47 -3.77
C ASN A 201 5.99 11.58 -2.65
N LEU A 202 7.21 11.13 -2.91
CA LEU A 202 8.31 11.26 -1.96
C LEU A 202 8.57 12.73 -1.62
N VAL A 203 8.67 13.04 -0.34
CA VAL A 203 9.05 14.38 0.11
C VAL A 203 10.50 14.63 -0.31
N PRO A 204 10.83 15.79 -0.94
CA PRO A 204 12.16 16.03 -1.50
C PRO A 204 13.33 15.84 -0.52
N VAL A 205 13.12 16.10 0.77
CA VAL A 205 14.15 15.89 1.80
C VAL A 205 14.50 14.41 1.98
N LEU A 206 13.63 13.49 1.62
CA LEU A 206 13.84 12.04 1.71
C LEU A 206 14.44 11.46 0.42
N ASP A 207 14.62 12.25 -0.63
CA ASP A 207 15.20 11.82 -1.90
C ASP A 207 16.74 11.78 -1.79
N SER A 208 17.23 10.88 -0.93
CA SER A 208 18.64 10.58 -0.73
C SER A 208 18.85 9.08 -0.58
N TYR A 209 19.73 8.53 -1.41
CA TYR A 209 20.06 7.10 -1.40
C TYR A 209 20.51 6.60 -0.02
N TRP A 210 21.40 7.33 0.64
CA TRP A 210 21.91 6.95 1.97
C TRP A 210 20.84 7.05 3.05
N LEU A 211 20.03 8.10 3.01
CA LEU A 211 18.91 8.26 3.95
C LEU A 211 17.90 7.13 3.84
N MET A 212 17.61 6.68 2.61
CA MET A 212 16.71 5.54 2.38
C MET A 212 17.24 4.25 3.00
N ILE A 213 18.56 4.00 2.93
CA ILE A 213 19.19 2.85 3.59
C ILE A 213 19.11 2.98 5.11
N ASP A 214 19.45 4.14 5.65
CA ASP A 214 19.43 4.38 7.10
C ASP A 214 18.02 4.17 7.66
N VAL A 215 17.01 4.73 7.01
CA VAL A 215 15.59 4.53 7.39
C VAL A 215 15.20 3.05 7.32
N ALA A 216 15.58 2.33 6.26
CA ALA A 216 15.30 0.90 6.14
C ALA A 216 15.89 0.10 7.31
N VAL A 217 17.14 0.37 7.69
CA VAL A 217 17.82 -0.33 8.80
C VAL A 217 17.18 0.04 10.13
N ILE A 218 16.95 1.32 10.40
CA ILE A 218 16.35 1.80 11.65
C ILE A 218 14.94 1.22 11.81
N VAL A 219 14.08 1.40 10.82
CA VAL A 219 12.68 0.94 10.86
C VAL A 219 12.63 -0.59 10.89
N GLY A 220 13.49 -1.28 10.12
CA GLY A 220 13.61 -2.73 10.14
C GLY A 220 14.05 -3.29 11.50
N SER A 221 14.85 -2.56 12.26
CA SER A 221 15.31 -2.96 13.60
C SER A 221 14.19 -3.05 14.64
N TYR A 222 13.05 -2.37 14.42
CA TYR A 222 11.88 -2.49 15.28
C TYR A 222 11.30 -3.92 15.29
N GLY A 223 11.49 -4.69 14.22
CA GLY A 223 11.10 -6.10 14.17
C GLY A 223 11.75 -6.95 15.29
N PRO A 224 13.09 -7.04 15.37
CA PRO A 224 13.78 -7.72 16.49
C PRO A 224 13.43 -7.18 17.86
N PHE A 225 13.27 -5.87 18.04
CA PHE A 225 12.84 -5.29 19.33
C PHE A 225 11.44 -5.75 19.73
N THR A 226 10.51 -5.78 18.79
CA THR A 226 9.16 -6.30 19.02
C THR A 226 9.18 -7.77 19.45
N ILE A 227 10.00 -8.59 18.80
CA ILE A 227 10.16 -10.00 19.17
C ILE A 227 10.78 -10.13 20.57
N SER A 228 11.79 -9.33 20.88
CA SER A 228 12.41 -9.33 22.22
C SER A 228 11.40 -8.97 23.30
N MET A 229 10.53 -8.00 23.05
CA MET A 229 9.42 -7.65 23.94
C MET A 229 8.49 -8.85 24.15
N ILE A 230 8.06 -9.51 23.08
CA ILE A 230 7.17 -10.68 23.15
C ILE A 230 7.80 -11.81 23.96
N LEU A 231 9.06 -12.15 23.65
CA LEU A 231 9.77 -13.22 24.36
C LEU A 231 10.04 -12.90 25.83
N GLY A 232 10.07 -11.62 26.20
CA GLY A 232 10.19 -11.19 27.59
C GLY A 232 8.87 -11.26 28.39
N VAL A 233 7.73 -11.35 27.70
CA VAL A 233 6.40 -11.48 28.33
C VAL A 233 5.94 -12.93 28.40
N VAL A 234 6.34 -13.76 27.45
CA VAL A 234 6.02 -15.20 27.35
C VAL A 234 6.94 -16.03 28.23
#